data_a1c3ce6f7af888ac1b541456b4d5b95a
#
_entry.id   a1c3ce6f7af888ac1b541456b4d5b95a
#
_cell.length_a   1.000
_cell.length_b   1.000
_cell.length_c   1.000
_cell.angle_alpha   90.00
_cell.angle_beta   90.00
_cell.angle_gamma   90.00
#
_symmetry.space_group_name_H-M   'P 1'
#
loop_
_entity.id
_entity.type
_entity.pdbx_description
1 polymer ?
#
loop_
_entity_poly.entity_id
_entity_poly.type
_entity_poly.pdbx_seq_one_letter_code
_entity_poly.pdbx_strand_id
1 'polypeptide(L)'
;MRLVSGALRSTGDVFPSRSETDWARMAAGGDVGKLLQVQNGTPASTSYNGVDALHACTILQQLKALYDEAQLTDIVVEVDNGETFACHRNVLAAISPYFRSMFTSGLTESSQREVRIVGVESESMSLVLDYAYTSRVALSEHNVQALFTAASLFQIPALQDQCAHFMISRLEPQNCIGVFMFADTYGHRELRERAQDYVRRKFLCAVDEPEFLQLTKEQLVGVLDSDDLNVEKEEHVYEGIVRWLEHDPVRRQPFLADVFAKCIRLPLLDEAFVSRIPAPFSLALPTDPTEKSRANGANGCPQRLGMTASEMVICFDAAHKHSAKKQTVPCLDTATGKVYKLCKPPNDLREVGILVTPENDIFIAGGYRPGSSETCIDHRAESDVWQYEHAGNRWLARAPMLRARIGCRLVHCCGKLYALGGRVYEGDGRNALKSVECYDARDDRWIAVSPMPVAMEFHSAVEYKDRIYVLQGEYFFCFDPRKDYWSHLAPMSIPRSQGLAALHENRIYYIGGVCRNHQRTFTVEVFDLEQNSWSQRQDLPFEQAASPYIKAMMLGGHLHLFVRATQVTVEEHVFRTSRKNSLYQYDEEDDSWSKVYETPERLWDLGRHFECVVAKLYPQCLQKVL
;
A
#
# COMPACT_ATOMS: atom_id res chain seq x y z
N MET A 1 -69.68 14.97 -4.40
CA MET A 1 -70.00 16.02 -3.40
C MET A 1 -68.73 16.35 -2.59
N ARG A 2 -68.30 17.60 -2.70
CA ARG A 2 -67.25 18.32 -1.92
C ARG A 2 -65.82 17.82 -1.91
N LEU A 3 -65.04 18.51 -2.71
CA LEU A 3 -63.70 19.04 -2.56
C LEU A 3 -63.26 19.37 -1.12
N VAL A 4 -62.02 18.97 -0.77
CA VAL A 4 -61.11 19.83 0.01
C VAL A 4 -59.69 19.61 -0.51
N SER A 5 -59.11 20.68 -0.97
CA SER A 5 -57.74 20.89 -1.40
C SER A 5 -56.78 20.84 -0.19
N GLY A 6 -55.69 20.11 -0.32
CA GLY A 6 -54.58 20.15 0.63
C GLY A 6 -53.25 20.11 -0.13
N ALA A 7 -52.52 21.18 -0.07
CA ALA A 7 -51.30 21.46 -0.78
C ALA A 7 -50.18 20.45 -0.42
N LEU A 8 -49.67 19.75 -1.41
CA LEU A 8 -48.39 19.04 -1.36
C LEU A 8 -47.26 20.08 -1.49
N ARG A 9 -46.54 20.29 -0.40
CA ARG A 9 -45.24 20.95 -0.42
C ARG A 9 -44.22 19.91 -0.90
N SER A 10 -43.67 20.13 -2.08
CA SER A 10 -42.50 19.47 -2.61
C SER A 10 -41.28 19.93 -1.79
N THR A 11 -40.73 19.07 -0.96
CA THR A 11 -39.37 19.23 -0.43
C THR A 11 -38.42 18.68 -1.48
N GLY A 12 -37.85 19.56 -2.31
CA GLY A 12 -36.72 19.23 -3.15
C GLY A 12 -35.48 19.11 -2.29
N ASP A 13 -34.95 17.91 -2.19
CA ASP A 13 -33.61 17.67 -1.64
C ASP A 13 -32.59 18.25 -2.62
N VAL A 14 -32.09 19.44 -2.27
CA VAL A 14 -30.94 20.06 -2.92
C VAL A 14 -29.70 19.40 -2.40
N PHE A 15 -29.05 18.57 -3.22
CA PHE A 15 -27.69 18.15 -2.98
C PHE A 15 -26.79 19.39 -2.86
N PRO A 16 -25.95 19.52 -1.83
CA PRO A 16 -25.04 20.65 -1.72
C PRO A 16 -24.01 20.57 -2.85
N SER A 17 -24.00 21.58 -3.70
CA SER A 17 -22.95 21.82 -4.68
C SER A 17 -21.62 21.94 -3.95
N ARG A 18 -20.64 21.12 -4.31
CA ARG A 18 -19.27 21.26 -3.84
C ARG A 18 -18.76 22.66 -4.18
N SER A 19 -18.22 23.36 -3.19
CA SER A 19 -17.72 24.71 -3.35
C SER A 19 -16.55 24.77 -4.34
N GLU A 20 -16.45 25.86 -5.08
CA GLU A 20 -15.36 26.13 -6.07
C GLU A 20 -13.94 26.01 -5.48
N THR A 21 -13.80 26.01 -4.15
CA THR A 21 -12.53 25.84 -3.43
C THR A 21 -11.98 24.40 -3.47
N ASP A 22 -12.81 23.38 -3.72
CA ASP A 22 -12.36 21.99 -3.82
C ASP A 22 -11.65 21.71 -5.17
N TRP A 23 -11.98 22.44 -6.20
CA TRP A 23 -11.35 22.30 -7.52
C TRP A 23 -9.92 22.87 -7.58
N ALA A 24 -9.64 23.94 -6.81
CA ALA A 24 -8.31 24.53 -6.72
C ALA A 24 -7.30 23.61 -6.02
N ARG A 25 -7.75 22.71 -5.16
CA ARG A 25 -6.91 21.72 -4.47
C ARG A 25 -6.54 20.51 -5.33
N MET A 26 -7.38 20.13 -6.29
CA MET A 26 -7.08 19.01 -7.20
C MET A 26 -6.16 19.38 -8.37
N ALA A 27 -6.11 20.65 -8.75
CA ALA A 27 -5.21 21.14 -9.79
C ALA A 27 -3.75 21.36 -9.31
N ALA A 28 -3.49 21.30 -8.00
CA ALA A 28 -2.17 21.56 -7.39
C ALA A 28 -1.27 20.33 -7.23
N GLY A 29 -1.59 19.22 -7.87
CA GLY A 29 -0.82 17.96 -7.78
C GLY A 29 0.46 17.86 -8.61
N GLY A 30 0.89 18.89 -9.28
CA GLY A 30 2.15 18.90 -10.04
C GLY A 30 2.76 20.30 -10.06
N ASP A 31 3.94 20.44 -9.46
CA ASP A 31 4.98 21.49 -9.55
C ASP A 31 4.60 22.98 -9.69
N VAL A 32 3.34 23.35 -9.56
CA VAL A 32 2.86 24.73 -9.51
C VAL A 32 2.96 25.33 -8.09
N GLY A 33 3.27 24.50 -7.09
CA GLY A 33 3.39 24.92 -5.67
C GLY A 33 4.56 25.84 -5.32
N LYS A 34 5.46 26.19 -6.24
CA LYS A 34 6.58 27.11 -5.99
C LYS A 34 6.26 28.58 -6.29
N LEU A 35 5.09 28.90 -6.81
CA LEU A 35 4.73 30.27 -7.23
C LEU A 35 3.80 31.03 -6.27
N LEU A 36 3.38 30.45 -5.16
CA LEU A 36 2.49 31.10 -4.19
C LEU A 36 3.11 31.18 -2.78
N GLN A 37 4.27 31.83 -2.65
CA GLN A 37 4.65 32.44 -1.37
C GLN A 37 4.18 33.89 -1.36
N VAL A 38 3.06 34.14 -0.71
CA VAL A 38 2.60 35.49 -0.39
C VAL A 38 3.49 36.03 0.72
N GLN A 39 4.39 36.94 0.40
CA GLN A 39 5.07 37.77 1.38
C GLN A 39 4.15 38.92 1.79
N ASN A 40 3.83 39.02 3.08
CA ASN A 40 3.19 40.18 3.68
C ASN A 40 4.18 41.37 3.66
N GLY A 41 3.98 42.32 2.79
CA GLY A 41 4.72 43.58 2.71
C GLY A 41 3.89 44.61 1.94
N THR A 42 3.77 45.79 2.51
CA THR A 42 3.06 47.02 2.12
C THR A 42 3.02 47.35 0.61
N PRO A 43 1.97 48.06 0.13
CA PRO A 43 1.66 48.15 -1.30
C PRO A 43 2.54 49.15 -2.03
N ALA A 44 3.41 48.64 -2.88
CA ALA A 44 3.99 49.40 -3.99
C ALA A 44 3.49 48.75 -5.28
N SER A 45 3.07 49.52 -6.24
CA SER A 45 2.48 49.21 -7.54
C SER A 45 3.10 47.96 -8.19
N THR A 46 2.44 46.79 -8.05
CA THR A 46 2.87 45.56 -8.66
C THR A 46 1.93 45.19 -9.80
N SER A 47 2.48 45.03 -11.00
CA SER A 47 1.83 44.38 -12.11
C SER A 47 1.44 42.94 -11.70
N TYR A 48 0.19 42.63 -11.72
CA TYR A 48 -0.35 41.30 -11.38
C TYR A 48 -0.04 40.33 -12.53
N ASN A 49 0.99 39.51 -12.39
CA ASN A 49 1.33 38.42 -13.33
C ASN A 49 0.77 37.07 -12.84
N GLY A 50 -0.49 37.03 -12.45
CA GLY A 50 -1.17 35.78 -12.09
C GLY A 50 -1.78 35.11 -13.31
N VAL A 51 -1.61 33.78 -13.45
CA VAL A 51 -2.37 32.99 -14.44
C VAL A 51 -3.81 32.88 -13.95
N ASP A 52 -4.76 33.38 -14.73
CA ASP A 52 -6.18 33.19 -14.46
C ASP A 52 -6.64 31.79 -14.94
N ALA A 53 -6.55 30.81 -14.04
CA ALA A 53 -6.95 29.43 -14.33
C ALA A 53 -8.45 29.31 -14.65
N LEU A 54 -9.30 30.16 -14.08
CA LEU A 54 -10.73 30.18 -14.34
C LEU A 54 -11.02 30.61 -15.80
N HIS A 55 -10.30 31.62 -16.26
CA HIS A 55 -10.43 32.08 -17.66
C HIS A 55 -9.94 31.00 -18.63
N ALA A 56 -8.84 30.30 -18.34
CA ALA A 56 -8.37 29.19 -19.17
C ALA A 56 -9.40 28.04 -19.25
N CYS A 57 -10.00 27.66 -18.11
CA CYS A 57 -11.08 26.68 -18.08
C CYS A 57 -12.30 27.12 -18.88
N THR A 58 -12.68 28.40 -18.83
CA THR A 58 -13.80 28.95 -19.60
C THR A 58 -13.52 28.85 -21.10
N ILE A 59 -12.29 29.17 -21.54
CA ILE A 59 -11.92 29.05 -22.97
C ILE A 59 -12.05 27.59 -23.43
N LEU A 60 -11.56 26.63 -22.67
CA LEU A 60 -11.67 25.21 -23.02
C LEU A 60 -13.11 24.74 -23.08
N GLN A 61 -13.97 25.19 -22.16
CA GLN A 61 -15.41 24.89 -22.20
C GLN A 61 -16.08 25.44 -23.48
N GLN A 62 -15.75 26.66 -23.89
CA GLN A 62 -16.28 27.23 -25.12
C GLN A 62 -15.76 26.51 -26.38
N LEU A 63 -14.49 26.13 -26.41
CA LEU A 63 -13.93 25.33 -27.49
C LEU A 63 -14.58 23.95 -27.59
N LYS A 64 -14.89 23.32 -26.44
CA LYS A 64 -15.61 22.03 -26.41
C LYS A 64 -17.04 22.20 -26.95
N ALA A 65 -17.74 23.27 -26.58
CA ALA A 65 -19.07 23.56 -27.11
C ALA A 65 -19.06 23.75 -28.65
N LEU A 66 -18.07 24.50 -29.18
CA LEU A 66 -17.91 24.65 -30.64
C LEU A 66 -17.63 23.32 -31.34
N TYR A 67 -16.85 22.45 -30.71
CA TYR A 67 -16.59 21.09 -31.21
C TYR A 67 -17.85 20.23 -31.23
N ASP A 68 -18.60 20.21 -30.12
CA ASP A 68 -19.81 19.39 -29.97
C ASP A 68 -20.93 19.83 -30.95
N GLU A 69 -20.99 21.13 -31.29
CA GLU A 69 -21.94 21.71 -32.25
C GLU A 69 -21.38 21.71 -33.69
N ALA A 70 -20.19 21.14 -33.92
CA ALA A 70 -19.47 21.17 -35.21
C ALA A 70 -19.34 22.59 -35.83
N GLN A 71 -19.24 23.63 -34.98
CA GLN A 71 -19.09 25.02 -35.42
C GLN A 71 -17.62 25.36 -35.61
N LEU A 72 -17.30 26.13 -36.64
CA LEU A 72 -15.98 26.61 -37.00
C LEU A 72 -14.94 25.48 -37.23
N THR A 73 -15.38 24.24 -37.41
CA THR A 73 -14.50 23.12 -37.75
C THR A 73 -13.91 23.30 -39.13
N ASP A 74 -12.60 23.05 -39.29
CA ASP A 74 -11.85 23.28 -40.52
C ASP A 74 -11.06 22.04 -40.98
N ILE A 75 -11.18 20.90 -40.27
CA ILE A 75 -10.58 19.61 -40.60
C ILE A 75 -11.50 18.47 -40.19
N VAL A 76 -11.52 17.41 -41.00
CA VAL A 76 -12.12 16.11 -40.67
C VAL A 76 -11.01 15.07 -40.55
N VAL A 77 -10.97 14.36 -39.42
CA VAL A 77 -10.03 13.28 -39.16
C VAL A 77 -10.75 11.95 -39.29
N GLU A 78 -10.36 11.13 -40.26
CA GLU A 78 -10.83 9.74 -40.42
C GLU A 78 -9.84 8.77 -39.73
N VAL A 79 -10.34 7.78 -39.01
CA VAL A 79 -9.56 6.73 -38.35
C VAL A 79 -9.78 5.35 -39.00
N ASP A 80 -9.08 4.32 -38.52
CA ASP A 80 -9.01 3.00 -39.20
C ASP A 80 -10.35 2.34 -39.51
N ASN A 81 -11.35 2.51 -38.66
CA ASN A 81 -12.70 1.95 -38.87
C ASN A 81 -13.59 2.81 -39.78
N GLY A 82 -13.08 3.90 -40.36
CA GLY A 82 -13.80 4.81 -41.19
C GLY A 82 -14.67 5.83 -40.44
N GLU A 83 -14.56 5.88 -39.11
CA GLU A 83 -15.22 6.90 -38.31
C GLU A 83 -14.53 8.25 -38.49
N THR A 84 -15.31 9.33 -38.54
CA THR A 84 -14.81 10.66 -38.83
C THR A 84 -15.13 11.66 -37.72
N PHE A 85 -14.17 12.55 -37.44
CA PHE A 85 -14.27 13.57 -36.41
C PHE A 85 -14.03 14.97 -37.02
N ALA A 86 -15.03 15.84 -36.95
CA ALA A 86 -14.90 17.22 -37.39
C ALA A 86 -14.22 18.04 -36.28
N CYS A 87 -13.03 18.57 -36.53
CA CYS A 87 -12.17 19.17 -35.51
C CYS A 87 -11.68 20.57 -35.91
N HIS A 88 -10.97 21.24 -35.00
CA HIS A 88 -10.29 22.51 -35.23
C HIS A 88 -8.77 22.28 -35.35
N ARG A 89 -8.14 22.65 -36.46
CA ARG A 89 -6.71 22.52 -36.73
C ARG A 89 -5.86 23.20 -35.64
N ASN A 90 -6.27 24.39 -35.21
CA ASN A 90 -5.54 25.14 -34.20
C ASN A 90 -5.54 24.44 -32.83
N VAL A 91 -6.63 23.77 -32.44
CA VAL A 91 -6.69 23.01 -31.18
C VAL A 91 -5.79 21.77 -31.26
N LEU A 92 -5.91 20.96 -32.33
CA LEU A 92 -5.07 19.81 -32.54
C LEU A 92 -3.58 20.17 -32.62
N ALA A 93 -3.23 21.23 -33.35
CA ALA A 93 -1.86 21.72 -33.49
C ALA A 93 -1.30 22.31 -32.17
N ALA A 94 -2.15 22.81 -31.28
CA ALA A 94 -1.74 23.34 -30.00
C ALA A 94 -1.26 22.25 -29.04
N ILE A 95 -1.91 21.08 -29.05
CA ILE A 95 -1.60 19.98 -28.14
C ILE A 95 -0.61 18.97 -28.70
N SER A 96 -0.47 18.88 -30.04
CA SER A 96 0.24 17.82 -30.73
C SER A 96 1.22 18.37 -31.76
N PRO A 97 2.54 18.15 -31.57
CA PRO A 97 3.56 18.42 -32.58
C PRO A 97 3.32 17.67 -33.89
N TYR A 98 2.77 16.46 -33.83
CA TYR A 98 2.38 15.68 -35.01
C TYR A 98 1.37 16.42 -35.88
N PHE A 99 0.24 16.82 -35.30
CA PHE A 99 -0.77 17.59 -36.02
C PHE A 99 -0.28 18.99 -36.44
N ARG A 100 0.54 19.62 -35.62
CA ARG A 100 1.16 20.90 -35.98
C ARG A 100 1.99 20.76 -37.24
N SER A 101 2.89 19.77 -37.30
CA SER A 101 3.71 19.50 -38.47
C SER A 101 2.86 19.19 -39.69
N MET A 102 1.85 18.34 -39.55
CA MET A 102 0.91 17.98 -40.63
C MET A 102 0.23 19.21 -41.23
N PHE A 103 -0.23 20.15 -40.39
CA PHE A 103 -1.01 21.30 -40.88
C PHE A 103 -0.15 22.48 -41.34
N THR A 104 1.14 22.56 -40.99
CA THR A 104 2.01 23.71 -41.27
C THR A 104 3.18 23.40 -42.21
N SER A 105 3.40 22.14 -42.58
CA SER A 105 4.57 21.71 -43.37
C SER A 105 4.52 22.06 -44.87
N GLY A 106 3.35 22.53 -45.38
CA GLY A 106 3.17 22.75 -46.81
C GLY A 106 3.02 21.47 -47.66
N LEU A 107 2.89 20.32 -47.02
CA LEU A 107 2.55 19.04 -47.64
C LEU A 107 1.07 19.02 -48.06
N THR A 108 0.68 18.00 -48.82
CA THR A 108 -0.69 17.83 -49.36
C THR A 108 -1.75 17.90 -48.26
N GLU A 109 -1.48 17.30 -47.08
CA GLU A 109 -2.36 17.23 -45.92
C GLU A 109 -2.63 18.62 -45.32
N SER A 110 -1.71 19.57 -45.51
CA SER A 110 -1.90 20.93 -44.96
C SER A 110 -3.05 21.69 -45.66
N SER A 111 -3.36 21.32 -46.89
CA SER A 111 -4.43 21.95 -47.69
C SER A 111 -5.71 21.10 -47.79
N GLN A 112 -5.67 19.83 -47.40
CA GLN A 112 -6.82 18.93 -47.45
C GLN A 112 -7.81 19.24 -46.31
N ARG A 113 -9.12 19.13 -46.57
CA ARG A 113 -10.15 19.21 -45.54
C ARG A 113 -10.39 17.93 -44.77
N GLU A 114 -9.88 16.83 -45.27
CA GLU A 114 -10.00 15.50 -44.69
C GLU A 114 -8.63 14.81 -44.66
N VAL A 115 -8.28 14.22 -43.53
CA VAL A 115 -7.03 13.50 -43.32
C VAL A 115 -7.31 12.16 -42.67
N ARG A 116 -6.62 11.10 -43.17
CA ARG A 116 -6.76 9.77 -42.62
C ARG A 116 -5.59 9.45 -41.70
N ILE A 117 -5.88 9.00 -40.49
CA ILE A 117 -4.92 8.54 -39.48
C ILE A 117 -4.98 7.03 -39.40
N VAL A 118 -3.84 6.38 -39.58
CA VAL A 118 -3.69 4.92 -39.53
C VAL A 118 -3.07 4.50 -38.20
N GLY A 119 -3.56 3.41 -37.61
CA GLY A 119 -3.07 2.86 -36.36
C GLY A 119 -3.72 3.43 -35.11
N VAL A 120 -4.88 4.09 -35.24
CA VAL A 120 -5.66 4.64 -34.11
C VAL A 120 -7.11 4.21 -34.24
N GLU A 121 -7.62 3.59 -33.19
CA GLU A 121 -9.04 3.23 -33.08
C GLU A 121 -9.91 4.45 -32.72
N SER A 122 -11.18 4.41 -33.09
CA SER A 122 -12.12 5.52 -32.86
C SER A 122 -12.30 5.88 -31.40
N GLU A 123 -12.33 4.90 -30.50
CA GLU A 123 -12.42 5.14 -29.04
C GLU A 123 -11.18 5.92 -28.55
N SER A 124 -9.99 5.52 -28.97
CA SER A 124 -8.75 6.23 -28.59
C SER A 124 -8.72 7.64 -29.16
N MET A 125 -9.19 7.84 -30.41
CA MET A 125 -9.27 9.17 -31.01
C MET A 125 -10.26 10.06 -30.27
N SER A 126 -11.44 9.52 -29.91
CA SER A 126 -12.43 10.24 -29.10
C SER A 126 -11.85 10.72 -27.77
N LEU A 127 -11.10 9.85 -27.05
CA LEU A 127 -10.46 10.20 -25.78
C LEU A 127 -9.34 11.24 -25.96
N VAL A 128 -8.58 11.19 -27.05
CA VAL A 128 -7.58 12.22 -27.39
C VAL A 128 -8.26 13.56 -27.64
N LEU A 129 -9.38 13.56 -28.35
CA LEU A 129 -10.18 14.78 -28.60
C LEU A 129 -10.79 15.32 -27.30
N ASP A 130 -11.36 14.48 -26.47
CA ASP A 130 -11.85 14.90 -25.15
C ASP A 130 -10.73 15.55 -24.32
N TYR A 131 -9.54 14.94 -24.32
CA TYR A 131 -8.39 15.54 -23.67
C TYR A 131 -8.01 16.90 -24.30
N ALA A 132 -8.01 16.99 -25.62
CA ALA A 132 -7.66 18.22 -26.35
C ALA A 132 -8.56 19.39 -25.99
N TYR A 133 -9.87 19.15 -25.87
CA TYR A 133 -10.87 20.18 -25.62
C TYR A 133 -11.19 20.41 -24.15
N THR A 134 -10.85 19.47 -23.25
CA THR A 134 -11.24 19.55 -21.82
C THR A 134 -10.09 19.43 -20.84
N SER A 135 -8.89 19.01 -21.30
CA SER A 135 -7.77 18.59 -20.45
C SER A 135 -8.13 17.46 -19.48
N ARG A 136 -9.17 16.69 -19.78
CA ARG A 136 -9.65 15.55 -18.98
C ARG A 136 -9.68 14.31 -19.85
N VAL A 137 -9.40 13.17 -19.23
CA VAL A 137 -9.47 11.87 -19.89
C VAL A 137 -10.01 10.83 -18.93
N ALA A 138 -10.89 9.96 -19.41
CA ALA A 138 -11.42 8.83 -18.66
C ALA A 138 -10.55 7.60 -18.94
N LEU A 139 -9.64 7.27 -18.00
CA LEU A 139 -8.76 6.11 -18.10
C LEU A 139 -9.41 4.87 -17.49
N SER A 140 -9.25 3.75 -18.17
CA SER A 140 -9.66 2.41 -17.73
C SER A 140 -8.60 1.39 -18.13
N GLU A 141 -8.66 0.20 -17.54
CA GLU A 141 -7.77 -0.91 -17.91
C GLU A 141 -7.91 -1.34 -19.37
N HIS A 142 -9.08 -1.14 -19.96
CA HIS A 142 -9.39 -1.51 -21.34
C HIS A 142 -8.83 -0.52 -22.36
N ASN A 143 -8.80 0.78 -22.04
CA ASN A 143 -8.44 1.82 -23.01
C ASN A 143 -7.03 2.40 -22.84
N VAL A 144 -6.40 2.22 -21.67
CA VAL A 144 -5.14 2.92 -21.33
C VAL A 144 -3.98 2.60 -22.27
N GLN A 145 -3.84 1.36 -22.72
CA GLN A 145 -2.74 0.95 -23.63
C GLN A 145 -2.94 1.52 -25.03
N ALA A 146 -4.15 1.41 -25.57
CA ALA A 146 -4.49 1.96 -26.88
C ALA A 146 -4.36 3.50 -26.89
N LEU A 147 -4.83 4.14 -25.82
CA LEU A 147 -4.70 5.59 -25.65
C LEU A 147 -3.24 6.04 -25.48
N PHE A 148 -2.44 5.29 -24.73
CA PHE A 148 -1.00 5.55 -24.62
C PHE A 148 -0.31 5.47 -25.98
N THR A 149 -0.66 4.46 -26.77
CA THR A 149 -0.14 4.29 -28.16
C THR A 149 -0.54 5.48 -29.04
N ALA A 150 -1.80 5.91 -29.01
CA ALA A 150 -2.28 7.08 -29.72
C ALA A 150 -1.58 8.37 -29.25
N ALA A 151 -1.42 8.55 -27.95
CA ALA A 151 -0.70 9.70 -27.37
C ALA A 151 0.78 9.72 -27.78
N SER A 152 1.42 8.56 -27.91
CA SER A 152 2.77 8.42 -28.43
C SER A 152 2.85 8.80 -29.93
N LEU A 153 1.94 8.29 -30.74
CA LEU A 153 1.86 8.62 -32.17
C LEU A 153 1.67 10.12 -32.40
N PHE A 154 0.75 10.71 -31.67
CA PHE A 154 0.44 12.14 -31.77
C PHE A 154 1.43 13.05 -31.02
N GLN A 155 2.41 12.48 -30.35
CA GLN A 155 3.44 13.19 -29.57
C GLN A 155 2.80 14.12 -28.52
N ILE A 156 1.90 13.57 -27.69
CA ILE A 156 1.22 14.27 -26.59
C ILE A 156 1.80 13.75 -25.26
N PRO A 157 2.95 14.27 -24.77
CA PRO A 157 3.64 13.72 -23.61
C PRO A 157 2.77 13.74 -22.35
N ALA A 158 2.04 14.84 -22.11
CA ALA A 158 1.21 14.97 -20.91
C ALA A 158 0.10 13.91 -20.83
N LEU A 159 -0.49 13.50 -21.95
CA LEU A 159 -1.48 12.42 -21.99
C LEU A 159 -0.79 11.05 -21.83
N GLN A 160 0.39 10.88 -22.43
CA GLN A 160 1.21 9.68 -22.29
C GLN A 160 1.63 9.46 -20.83
N ASP A 161 2.05 10.54 -20.13
CA ASP A 161 2.39 10.50 -18.70
C ASP A 161 1.19 10.14 -17.82
N GLN A 162 -0.02 10.67 -18.13
CA GLN A 162 -1.24 10.31 -17.40
C GLN A 162 -1.58 8.82 -17.55
N CYS A 163 -1.48 8.29 -18.78
CA CYS A 163 -1.65 6.85 -19.03
C CYS A 163 -0.58 6.02 -18.28
N ALA A 164 0.68 6.47 -18.30
CA ALA A 164 1.77 5.81 -17.57
C ALA A 164 1.52 5.79 -16.06
N HIS A 165 1.14 6.91 -15.47
CA HIS A 165 0.79 6.99 -14.05
C HIS A 165 -0.39 6.08 -13.67
N PHE A 166 -1.41 6.01 -14.55
CA PHE A 166 -2.51 5.07 -14.35
C PHE A 166 -2.01 3.63 -14.34
N MET A 167 -1.21 3.21 -15.34
CA MET A 167 -0.65 1.85 -15.39
C MET A 167 0.25 1.54 -14.17
N ILE A 168 1.08 2.51 -13.73
CA ILE A 168 1.91 2.35 -12.51
C ILE A 168 1.04 2.12 -11.28
N SER A 169 -0.07 2.85 -11.14
CA SER A 169 -0.99 2.71 -10.00
C SER A 169 -1.72 1.36 -9.97
N ARG A 170 -1.78 0.66 -11.11
CA ARG A 170 -2.48 -0.63 -11.31
C ARG A 170 -1.54 -1.81 -11.51
N LEU A 171 -0.26 -1.67 -11.14
CA LEU A 171 0.70 -2.78 -11.22
C LEU A 171 0.32 -3.89 -10.24
N GLU A 172 0.18 -5.09 -10.76
CA GLU A 172 -0.07 -6.34 -10.04
C GLU A 172 0.87 -7.43 -10.54
N PRO A 173 1.08 -8.53 -9.79
CA PRO A 173 1.94 -9.62 -10.26
C PRO A 173 1.54 -10.14 -11.64
N GLN A 174 0.23 -10.20 -11.94
CA GLN A 174 -0.34 -10.73 -13.18
C GLN A 174 -0.09 -9.85 -14.40
N ASN A 175 0.10 -8.54 -14.24
CA ASN A 175 0.25 -7.61 -15.36
C ASN A 175 1.62 -6.93 -15.42
N CYS A 176 2.43 -7.01 -14.36
CA CYS A 176 3.66 -6.22 -14.24
C CYS A 176 4.68 -6.49 -15.34
N ILE A 177 4.78 -7.74 -15.80
CA ILE A 177 5.70 -8.12 -16.89
C ILE A 177 5.19 -7.58 -18.22
N GLY A 178 3.88 -7.71 -18.50
CA GLY A 178 3.26 -7.15 -19.71
C GLY A 178 3.44 -5.63 -19.77
N VAL A 179 3.22 -4.93 -18.66
CA VAL A 179 3.45 -3.46 -18.57
C VAL A 179 4.94 -3.12 -18.74
N PHE A 180 5.86 -3.91 -18.17
CA PHE A 180 7.30 -3.72 -18.36
C PHE A 180 7.70 -3.86 -19.83
N MET A 181 7.25 -4.92 -20.51
CA MET A 181 7.52 -5.15 -21.93
C MET A 181 6.92 -4.05 -22.81
N PHE A 182 5.70 -3.63 -22.51
CA PHE A 182 5.02 -2.52 -23.18
C PHE A 182 5.81 -1.22 -23.05
N ALA A 183 6.21 -0.87 -21.83
CA ALA A 183 6.98 0.35 -21.56
C ALA A 183 8.35 0.35 -22.24
N ASP A 184 9.00 -0.81 -22.31
CA ASP A 184 10.28 -1.00 -23.02
C ASP A 184 10.11 -0.82 -24.53
N THR A 185 9.04 -1.35 -25.12
CA THR A 185 8.70 -1.22 -26.54
C THR A 185 8.49 0.24 -26.93
N TYR A 186 7.79 1.02 -26.12
CA TYR A 186 7.52 2.44 -26.41
C TYR A 186 8.58 3.40 -25.86
N GLY A 187 9.63 2.89 -25.19
CA GLY A 187 10.73 3.68 -24.66
C GLY A 187 10.34 4.64 -23.52
N HIS A 188 9.23 4.38 -22.84
CA HIS A 188 8.79 5.24 -21.71
C HIS A 188 9.57 4.88 -20.45
N ARG A 189 10.57 5.70 -20.14
CA ARG A 189 11.57 5.41 -19.11
C ARG A 189 10.97 5.20 -17.72
N GLU A 190 10.13 6.12 -17.24
CA GLU A 190 9.58 6.04 -15.89
C GLU A 190 8.69 4.80 -15.70
N LEU A 191 7.79 4.53 -16.66
CA LEU A 191 6.92 3.37 -16.61
C LEU A 191 7.74 2.07 -16.62
N ARG A 192 8.78 2.00 -17.48
CA ARG A 192 9.68 0.85 -17.56
C ARG A 192 10.41 0.61 -16.24
N GLU A 193 11.02 1.66 -15.65
CA GLU A 193 11.75 1.55 -14.39
C GLU A 193 10.82 1.11 -13.25
N ARG A 194 9.62 1.69 -13.14
CA ARG A 194 8.62 1.34 -12.11
C ARG A 194 8.09 -0.08 -12.26
N ALA A 195 7.76 -0.51 -13.48
CA ALA A 195 7.30 -1.86 -13.74
C ALA A 195 8.41 -2.89 -13.48
N GLN A 196 9.63 -2.63 -13.90
CA GLN A 196 10.78 -3.48 -13.64
C GLN A 196 11.09 -3.62 -12.14
N ASP A 197 11.04 -2.52 -11.39
CA ASP A 197 11.21 -2.55 -9.94
C ASP A 197 10.09 -3.33 -9.25
N TYR A 198 8.86 -3.25 -9.77
CA TYR A 198 7.76 -4.05 -9.27
C TYR A 198 7.99 -5.55 -9.52
N VAL A 199 8.41 -5.93 -10.73
CA VAL A 199 8.78 -7.32 -11.06
C VAL A 199 9.87 -7.84 -10.11
N ARG A 200 10.92 -7.05 -9.84
CA ARG A 200 11.98 -7.45 -8.91
C ARG A 200 11.47 -7.68 -7.49
N ARG A 201 10.57 -6.83 -7.01
CA ARG A 201 10.00 -6.95 -5.65
C ARG A 201 9.05 -8.12 -5.50
N LYS A 202 8.25 -8.42 -6.51
CA LYS A 202 7.23 -9.49 -6.52
C LYS A 202 7.64 -10.66 -7.40
N PHE A 203 8.95 -10.90 -7.56
CA PHE A 203 9.51 -11.86 -8.51
C PHE A 203 8.91 -13.27 -8.38
N LEU A 204 8.78 -13.78 -7.15
CA LEU A 204 8.25 -15.13 -6.90
C LEU A 204 6.80 -15.31 -7.38
N CYS A 205 6.01 -14.24 -7.42
CA CYS A 205 4.66 -14.28 -7.98
C CYS A 205 4.70 -14.06 -9.50
N ALA A 206 5.53 -13.12 -9.97
CA ALA A 206 5.60 -12.75 -11.38
C ALA A 206 6.24 -13.84 -12.25
N VAL A 207 7.16 -14.65 -11.70
CA VAL A 207 7.84 -15.73 -12.46
C VAL A 207 6.85 -16.82 -12.91
N ASP A 208 5.73 -16.98 -12.24
CA ASP A 208 4.70 -17.98 -12.57
C ASP A 208 3.77 -17.53 -13.69
N GLU A 209 3.76 -16.24 -14.03
CA GLU A 209 2.89 -15.69 -15.05
C GLU A 209 3.38 -16.05 -16.48
N PRO A 210 2.47 -16.28 -17.44
CA PRO A 210 2.83 -16.68 -18.81
C PRO A 210 3.70 -15.65 -19.54
N GLU A 211 3.55 -14.37 -19.24
CA GLU A 211 4.30 -13.26 -19.81
C GLU A 211 5.79 -13.33 -19.47
N PHE A 212 6.16 -13.94 -18.33
CA PHE A 212 7.56 -14.15 -17.97
C PHE A 212 8.32 -14.94 -19.04
N LEU A 213 7.65 -15.91 -19.62
CA LEU A 213 8.20 -16.76 -20.67
C LEU A 213 8.40 -16.02 -22.02
N GLN A 214 7.80 -14.84 -22.17
CA GLN A 214 7.89 -14.01 -23.37
C GLN A 214 9.02 -12.97 -23.30
N LEU A 215 9.66 -12.79 -22.14
CA LEU A 215 10.78 -11.85 -21.99
C LEU A 215 11.89 -12.13 -22.99
N THR A 216 12.46 -11.06 -23.56
CA THR A 216 13.70 -11.15 -24.30
C THR A 216 14.87 -11.47 -23.36
N LYS A 217 16.00 -11.93 -23.91
CA LYS A 217 17.21 -12.18 -23.13
C LYS A 217 17.64 -10.94 -22.34
N GLU A 218 17.64 -9.79 -22.99
CA GLU A 218 18.05 -8.51 -22.40
C GLU A 218 17.13 -8.09 -21.25
N GLN A 219 15.82 -8.25 -21.43
CA GLN A 219 14.82 -7.98 -20.40
C GLN A 219 14.97 -8.92 -19.21
N LEU A 220 15.13 -10.23 -19.47
CA LEU A 220 15.35 -11.24 -18.43
C LEU A 220 16.60 -10.92 -17.61
N VAL A 221 17.74 -10.68 -18.28
CA VAL A 221 19.00 -10.32 -17.61
C VAL A 221 18.82 -9.03 -16.82
N GLY A 222 18.15 -8.01 -17.39
CA GLY A 222 17.89 -6.74 -16.70
C GLY A 222 17.08 -6.90 -15.41
N VAL A 223 16.21 -7.92 -15.30
CA VAL A 223 15.49 -8.24 -14.08
C VAL A 223 16.36 -9.03 -13.11
N LEU A 224 17.00 -10.12 -13.60
CA LEU A 224 17.65 -11.13 -12.75
C LEU A 224 19.06 -10.75 -12.27
N ASP A 225 19.78 -9.88 -12.96
CA ASP A 225 21.13 -9.45 -12.54
C ASP A 225 21.12 -8.42 -11.39
N SER A 226 19.96 -8.00 -10.92
CA SER A 226 19.82 -6.98 -9.86
C SER A 226 20.10 -7.51 -8.46
N ASP A 227 20.79 -6.72 -7.62
CA ASP A 227 20.94 -6.96 -6.19
C ASP A 227 19.61 -6.75 -5.46
N ASP A 228 18.71 -5.92 -6.00
CA ASP A 228 17.39 -5.61 -5.45
C ASP A 228 16.33 -6.69 -5.72
N LEU A 229 16.72 -7.82 -6.34
CA LEU A 229 15.81 -8.92 -6.59
C LEU A 229 15.36 -9.56 -5.26
N ASN A 230 14.06 -9.62 -5.04
CA ASN A 230 13.48 -10.14 -3.80
C ASN A 230 13.26 -11.66 -3.90
N VAL A 231 14.32 -12.41 -3.67
CA VAL A 231 14.33 -13.89 -3.60
C VAL A 231 15.02 -14.34 -2.33
N GLU A 232 14.47 -15.33 -1.66
CA GLU A 232 15.05 -15.90 -0.42
C GLU A 232 16.23 -16.83 -0.71
N LYS A 233 16.27 -17.43 -1.91
CA LYS A 233 17.30 -18.39 -2.33
C LYS A 233 17.65 -18.18 -3.80
N GLU A 234 18.90 -18.44 -4.16
CA GLU A 234 19.36 -18.32 -5.55
C GLU A 234 18.80 -19.42 -6.45
N GLU A 235 18.35 -20.53 -5.88
CA GLU A 235 17.65 -21.61 -6.58
C GLU A 235 16.42 -21.10 -7.33
N HIS A 236 15.67 -20.15 -6.77
CA HIS A 236 14.52 -19.54 -7.45
C HIS A 236 14.92 -18.79 -8.73
N VAL A 237 16.11 -18.19 -8.74
CA VAL A 237 16.64 -17.53 -9.95
C VAL A 237 17.00 -18.57 -10.99
N TYR A 238 17.66 -19.66 -10.55
CA TYR A 238 17.98 -20.78 -11.43
C TYR A 238 16.72 -21.39 -12.05
N GLU A 239 15.73 -21.71 -11.26
CA GLU A 239 14.45 -22.30 -11.70
C GLU A 239 13.74 -21.38 -12.70
N GLY A 240 13.70 -20.08 -12.45
CA GLY A 240 13.13 -19.08 -13.36
C GLY A 240 13.85 -19.05 -14.72
N ILE A 241 15.18 -19.13 -14.72
CA ILE A 241 15.98 -19.17 -15.97
C ILE A 241 15.74 -20.46 -16.73
N VAL A 242 15.75 -21.61 -16.04
CA VAL A 242 15.50 -22.92 -16.66
C VAL A 242 14.12 -22.95 -17.31
N ARG A 243 13.09 -22.52 -16.59
CA ARG A 243 11.71 -22.41 -17.09
C ARG A 243 11.63 -21.53 -18.35
N TRP A 244 12.32 -20.40 -18.35
CA TRP A 244 12.38 -19.52 -19.52
C TRP A 244 13.12 -20.20 -20.70
N LEU A 245 14.22 -20.90 -20.48
CA LEU A 245 14.96 -21.64 -21.50
C LEU A 245 14.14 -22.78 -22.10
N GLU A 246 13.43 -23.53 -21.27
CA GLU A 246 12.64 -24.71 -21.69
C GLU A 246 11.38 -24.31 -22.48
N HIS A 247 10.92 -23.06 -22.38
CA HIS A 247 9.79 -22.58 -23.17
C HIS A 247 10.09 -22.52 -24.69
N ASP A 248 11.32 -22.16 -25.08
CA ASP A 248 11.78 -22.19 -26.49
C ASP A 248 13.24 -22.66 -26.54
N PRO A 249 13.46 -23.97 -26.37
CA PRO A 249 14.82 -24.50 -26.28
C PRO A 249 15.65 -24.24 -27.54
N VAL A 250 15.04 -24.32 -28.74
CA VAL A 250 15.73 -24.17 -30.00
C VAL A 250 16.36 -22.78 -30.17
N ARG A 251 15.64 -21.74 -29.79
CA ARG A 251 16.10 -20.36 -29.90
C ARG A 251 16.93 -19.91 -28.71
N ARG A 252 16.68 -20.46 -27.49
CA ARG A 252 17.24 -19.94 -26.24
C ARG A 252 18.46 -20.70 -25.73
N GLN A 253 18.67 -21.98 -26.17
CA GLN A 253 19.85 -22.78 -25.82
C GLN A 253 21.18 -22.05 -26.08
N PRO A 254 21.37 -21.29 -27.16
CA PRO A 254 22.62 -20.56 -27.39
C PRO A 254 22.92 -19.49 -26.34
N PHE A 255 21.92 -19.04 -25.59
CA PHE A 255 22.04 -18.00 -24.56
C PHE A 255 22.34 -18.57 -23.17
N LEU A 256 22.25 -19.90 -22.98
CA LEU A 256 22.36 -20.58 -21.71
C LEU A 256 23.57 -20.12 -20.87
N ALA A 257 24.76 -20.22 -21.44
CA ALA A 257 26.01 -19.88 -20.75
C ALA A 257 26.10 -18.40 -20.38
N ASP A 258 25.66 -17.51 -21.31
CA ASP A 258 25.69 -16.05 -21.07
C ASP A 258 24.68 -15.61 -20.00
N VAL A 259 23.46 -16.17 -20.02
CA VAL A 259 22.43 -15.87 -19.01
C VAL A 259 22.87 -16.38 -17.63
N PHE A 260 23.41 -17.60 -17.56
CA PHE A 260 23.90 -18.15 -16.29
C PHE A 260 25.07 -17.34 -15.74
N ALA A 261 26.04 -16.99 -16.58
CA ALA A 261 27.20 -16.19 -16.17
C ALA A 261 26.82 -14.80 -15.62
N LYS A 262 25.75 -14.19 -16.16
CA LYS A 262 25.29 -12.86 -15.74
C LYS A 262 24.35 -12.90 -14.53
N CYS A 263 23.47 -13.90 -14.48
CA CYS A 263 22.35 -13.89 -13.55
C CYS A 263 22.55 -14.81 -12.33
N ILE A 264 23.31 -15.92 -12.45
CA ILE A 264 23.50 -16.89 -11.36
C ILE A 264 24.69 -16.49 -10.50
N ARG A 265 24.47 -16.43 -9.19
CA ARG A 265 25.48 -16.20 -8.16
C ARG A 265 25.88 -17.53 -7.53
N LEU A 266 26.73 -18.28 -8.20
CA LEU A 266 27.12 -19.65 -7.81
C LEU A 266 27.44 -19.81 -6.31
N PRO A 267 28.15 -18.88 -5.63
CA PRO A 267 28.44 -19.01 -4.20
C PRO A 267 27.19 -18.94 -3.28
N LEU A 268 26.02 -18.56 -3.81
CA LEU A 268 24.78 -18.48 -3.04
C LEU A 268 23.84 -19.69 -3.28
N LEU A 269 24.19 -20.59 -4.20
CA LEU A 269 23.48 -21.85 -4.41
C LEU A 269 23.92 -22.88 -3.37
N ASP A 270 22.96 -23.68 -2.88
CA ASP A 270 23.25 -24.81 -1.98
C ASP A 270 24.07 -25.88 -2.72
N GLU A 271 25.15 -26.38 -2.14
CA GLU A 271 26.01 -27.43 -2.69
C GLU A 271 25.22 -28.71 -3.02
N ALA A 272 24.27 -29.10 -2.16
CA ALA A 272 23.40 -30.23 -2.42
C ALA A 272 22.44 -30.00 -3.60
N PHE A 273 22.05 -28.75 -3.86
CA PHE A 273 21.27 -28.37 -5.03
C PHE A 273 22.13 -28.42 -6.29
N VAL A 274 23.31 -27.82 -6.28
CA VAL A 274 24.25 -27.82 -7.40
C VAL A 274 24.59 -29.24 -7.89
N SER A 275 24.79 -30.18 -6.94
CA SER A 275 25.09 -31.58 -7.28
C SER A 275 23.95 -32.30 -8.01
N ARG A 276 22.72 -31.81 -7.92
CA ARG A 276 21.51 -32.38 -8.56
C ARG A 276 21.17 -31.75 -9.90
N ILE A 277 21.86 -30.68 -10.28
CA ILE A 277 21.59 -29.97 -11.54
C ILE A 277 21.98 -30.88 -12.73
N PRO A 278 21.04 -31.19 -13.64
CA PRO A 278 21.34 -32.06 -14.79
C PRO A 278 22.14 -31.35 -15.86
N ALA A 279 22.85 -32.13 -16.68
CA ALA A 279 23.41 -31.62 -17.92
C ALA A 279 22.26 -31.30 -18.91
N PRO A 280 22.34 -30.24 -19.77
CA PRO A 280 23.52 -29.38 -20.01
C PRO A 280 23.66 -28.20 -19.00
N PHE A 281 22.69 -27.99 -18.09
CA PHE A 281 22.69 -26.82 -17.19
C PHE A 281 23.90 -26.81 -16.24
N SER A 282 24.28 -27.97 -15.68
CA SER A 282 25.44 -28.07 -14.81
C SER A 282 26.75 -27.66 -15.48
N LEU A 283 26.88 -27.93 -16.78
CA LEU A 283 28.06 -27.56 -17.59
C LEU A 283 28.13 -26.07 -17.93
N ALA A 284 27.00 -25.39 -17.88
CA ALA A 284 26.87 -23.96 -18.18
C ALA A 284 27.01 -23.06 -16.95
N LEU A 285 27.08 -23.65 -15.76
CA LEU A 285 27.32 -22.87 -14.53
C LEU A 285 28.67 -22.15 -14.60
N PRO A 286 28.77 -20.91 -14.12
CA PRO A 286 30.02 -20.17 -14.10
C PRO A 286 31.07 -20.89 -13.25
N THR A 287 32.25 -21.13 -13.81
CA THR A 287 33.37 -21.79 -13.13
C THR A 287 34.16 -20.83 -12.24
N ASP A 288 34.06 -19.54 -12.51
CA ASP A 288 34.72 -18.46 -11.77
C ASP A 288 33.70 -17.55 -11.08
N PRO A 289 34.02 -17.00 -9.91
CA PRO A 289 33.17 -15.98 -9.29
C PRO A 289 32.96 -14.83 -10.29
N THR A 290 31.71 -14.38 -10.44
CA THR A 290 31.34 -13.28 -11.34
C THR A 290 32.21 -12.04 -11.12
N GLU A 291 32.39 -11.19 -12.15
CA GLU A 291 33.16 -9.92 -12.05
C GLU A 291 32.73 -9.05 -10.85
N LYS A 292 31.46 -9.13 -10.46
CA LYS A 292 30.93 -8.47 -9.25
C LYS A 292 31.53 -9.01 -7.95
N SER A 293 31.83 -10.31 -7.88
CA SER A 293 32.52 -10.92 -6.72
C SER A 293 33.96 -10.42 -6.59
N ARG A 294 34.60 -10.07 -7.71
CA ARG A 294 35.98 -9.53 -7.74
C ARG A 294 36.05 -8.05 -7.37
N ALA A 295 35.00 -7.28 -7.70
CA ALA A 295 34.97 -5.83 -7.44
C ALA A 295 34.81 -5.48 -5.94
N ASN A 296 34.24 -6.36 -5.12
CA ASN A 296 33.95 -6.10 -3.70
C ASN A 296 35.01 -6.55 -2.70
N GLY A 297 36.23 -6.92 -3.15
CA GLY A 297 37.31 -7.30 -2.24
C GLY A 297 36.98 -8.55 -1.40
N ALA A 298 37.76 -8.85 -0.36
CA ALA A 298 37.77 -10.09 0.43
C ALA A 298 36.42 -10.48 1.15
N ASN A 299 35.28 -9.84 0.88
CA ASN A 299 34.03 -10.04 1.64
C ASN A 299 32.88 -10.72 0.87
N GLY A 300 33.15 -11.61 -0.07
CA GLY A 300 32.10 -12.51 -0.59
C GLY A 300 31.17 -11.92 -1.66
N CYS A 301 30.40 -12.80 -2.29
CA CYS A 301 29.37 -12.45 -3.28
C CYS A 301 28.25 -11.64 -2.64
N PRO A 302 27.77 -10.53 -3.24
CA PRO A 302 26.66 -9.75 -2.68
C PRO A 302 25.37 -10.60 -2.61
N GLN A 303 24.69 -10.57 -1.49
CA GLN A 303 23.41 -11.24 -1.33
C GLN A 303 22.30 -10.48 -2.04
N ARG A 304 21.27 -11.20 -2.50
CA ARG A 304 20.03 -10.60 -3.02
C ARG A 304 19.24 -9.92 -1.89
N LEU A 305 18.42 -8.95 -2.23
CA LEU A 305 17.62 -8.22 -1.23
C LEU A 305 16.81 -9.18 -0.36
N GLY A 306 16.10 -10.13 -0.96
CA GLY A 306 15.26 -11.10 -0.24
C GLY A 306 16.02 -12.00 0.72
N MET A 307 17.29 -12.35 0.41
CA MET A 307 18.13 -13.18 1.27
C MET A 307 18.57 -12.47 2.56
N THR A 308 18.49 -11.14 2.58
CA THR A 308 18.83 -10.31 3.74
C THR A 308 17.62 -9.96 4.59
N ALA A 309 16.42 -10.39 4.17
CA ALA A 309 15.20 -10.14 4.91
C ALA A 309 15.22 -10.86 6.26
N SER A 310 14.81 -10.14 7.30
CA SER A 310 14.69 -10.69 8.66
C SER A 310 13.30 -10.36 9.21
N GLU A 311 12.66 -11.33 9.87
CA GLU A 311 11.45 -11.05 10.63
C GLU A 311 11.78 -10.17 11.82
N MET A 312 11.15 -9.00 11.90
CA MET A 312 11.39 -8.05 12.97
C MET A 312 10.10 -7.66 13.67
N VAL A 313 10.20 -7.49 14.97
CA VAL A 313 9.14 -6.89 15.79
C VAL A 313 9.22 -5.38 15.64
N ILE A 314 8.21 -4.78 15.04
CA ILE A 314 8.08 -3.34 14.84
C ILE A 314 7.20 -2.79 15.95
N CYS A 315 7.71 -1.81 16.69
CA CYS A 315 6.97 -1.16 17.76
C CYS A 315 6.59 0.27 17.36
N PHE A 316 5.30 0.52 17.19
CA PHE A 316 4.75 1.84 16.99
C PHE A 316 4.44 2.47 18.35
N ASP A 317 4.99 3.65 18.61
CA ASP A 317 4.79 4.36 19.86
C ASP A 317 3.79 5.48 19.69
N ALA A 318 2.82 5.54 20.63
CA ALA A 318 2.04 6.73 20.86
C ALA A 318 2.87 7.70 21.72
N ALA A 319 3.78 8.41 21.13
CA ALA A 319 4.78 9.26 21.73
C ALA A 319 4.46 9.94 23.05
N HIS A 320 5.43 9.96 23.96
CA HIS A 320 5.41 10.76 25.17
C HIS A 320 5.53 12.26 24.88
N LYS A 321 4.71 13.08 25.57
CA LYS A 321 4.65 14.54 25.50
C LYS A 321 5.99 15.28 25.80
N HIS A 322 7.01 14.60 26.31
CA HIS A 322 8.23 15.23 26.84
C HIS A 322 9.54 14.90 26.12
N SER A 323 9.49 14.14 25.02
CA SER A 323 10.71 13.84 24.25
C SER A 323 10.83 14.73 23.02
N ALA A 324 11.68 15.74 23.08
CA ALA A 324 12.11 16.55 21.92
C ALA A 324 12.96 15.73 20.89
N LYS A 325 13.14 14.42 21.11
CA LYS A 325 13.85 13.53 20.19
C LYS A 325 12.92 13.11 19.07
N LYS A 326 13.38 13.24 17.83
CA LYS A 326 12.71 12.73 16.62
C LYS A 326 12.24 11.30 16.87
N GLN A 327 10.93 11.10 16.84
CA GLN A 327 10.32 9.78 17.01
C GLN A 327 10.73 8.89 15.85
N THR A 328 11.26 7.74 16.15
CA THR A 328 11.54 6.68 15.21
C THR A 328 10.78 5.44 15.67
N VAL A 329 10.34 4.63 14.73
CA VAL A 329 9.70 3.35 15.00
C VAL A 329 10.80 2.30 15.13
N PRO A 330 11.07 1.78 16.34
CA PRO A 330 12.10 0.77 16.52
C PRO A 330 11.64 -0.59 15.99
N CYS A 331 12.59 -1.31 15.37
CA CYS A 331 12.41 -2.66 14.85
C CYS A 331 13.44 -3.58 15.49
N LEU A 332 12.98 -4.62 16.16
CA LEU A 332 13.84 -5.62 16.80
C LEU A 332 13.98 -6.84 15.91
N ASP A 333 15.17 -7.12 15.47
CA ASP A 333 15.55 -8.41 14.91
C ASP A 333 15.82 -9.38 16.06
N THR A 334 14.90 -10.30 16.28
CA THR A 334 14.98 -11.24 17.41
C THR A 334 16.04 -12.30 17.23
N ALA A 335 16.41 -12.64 15.99
CA ALA A 335 17.44 -13.62 15.70
C ALA A 335 18.85 -13.09 16.03
N THR A 336 19.10 -11.81 15.74
CA THR A 336 20.42 -11.19 15.97
C THR A 336 20.48 -10.29 17.20
N GLY A 337 19.33 -9.98 17.81
CA GLY A 337 19.21 -9.02 18.93
C GLY A 337 19.49 -7.56 18.52
N LYS A 338 19.65 -7.28 17.22
CA LYS A 338 19.92 -5.94 16.72
C LYS A 338 18.64 -5.11 16.61
N VAL A 339 18.81 -3.81 16.83
CA VAL A 339 17.70 -2.86 16.71
C VAL A 339 17.96 -1.91 15.56
N TYR A 340 16.95 -1.75 14.73
CA TYR A 340 16.93 -0.85 13.59
C TYR A 340 15.86 0.23 13.77
N LYS A 341 15.86 1.23 12.91
CA LYS A 341 14.85 2.31 12.89
C LYS A 341 14.14 2.32 11.56
N LEU A 342 12.83 2.22 11.61
CA LEU A 342 11.92 2.51 10.52
C LEU A 342 11.56 4.00 10.54
N CYS A 343 11.30 4.59 9.38
CA CYS A 343 10.84 5.97 9.34
C CYS A 343 9.49 6.11 10.09
N LYS A 344 9.34 7.23 10.79
CA LYS A 344 8.11 7.48 11.54
C LYS A 344 6.91 7.67 10.59
N PRO A 345 5.69 7.28 11.02
CA PRO A 345 4.48 7.61 10.29
C PRO A 345 4.35 9.12 10.06
N PRO A 346 3.82 9.54 8.91
CA PRO A 346 3.55 10.95 8.65
C PRO A 346 2.59 11.56 9.67
N ASN A 347 2.68 12.88 9.87
CA ASN A 347 1.76 13.66 10.71
C ASN A 347 1.73 13.29 12.20
N ASP A 348 2.72 12.57 12.73
CA ASP A 348 2.77 12.10 14.13
C ASP A 348 1.48 11.40 14.60
N LEU A 349 0.82 10.67 13.71
CA LEU A 349 -0.43 9.96 13.97
C LEU A 349 -0.31 9.01 15.16
N ARG A 350 -1.34 8.97 16.00
CA ARG A 350 -1.45 8.10 17.18
C ARG A 350 -2.70 7.25 17.13
N GLU A 351 -2.68 6.12 17.82
CA GLU A 351 -3.79 5.15 17.87
C GLU A 351 -4.32 4.80 16.48
N VAL A 352 -3.40 4.59 15.55
CA VAL A 352 -3.70 4.13 14.19
C VAL A 352 -4.06 2.64 14.18
N GLY A 353 -4.89 2.23 13.23
CA GLY A 353 -4.96 0.81 12.85
C GLY A 353 -3.70 0.43 12.09
N ILE A 354 -3.14 -0.74 12.39
CA ILE A 354 -1.93 -1.25 11.74
C ILE A 354 -2.18 -2.66 11.24
N LEU A 355 -1.67 -2.95 10.06
CA LEU A 355 -1.76 -4.27 9.44
C LEU A 355 -0.48 -4.56 8.66
N VAL A 356 -0.04 -5.81 8.72
CA VAL A 356 0.93 -6.40 7.77
C VAL A 356 0.18 -7.45 6.97
N THR A 357 0.19 -7.31 5.64
CA THR A 357 -0.48 -8.27 4.75
C THR A 357 0.38 -9.54 4.57
N PRO A 358 -0.19 -10.65 4.06
CA PRO A 358 0.60 -11.84 3.73
C PRO A 358 1.74 -11.57 2.75
N GLU A 359 1.56 -10.58 1.86
CA GLU A 359 2.56 -10.12 0.90
C GLU A 359 3.62 -9.19 1.52
N ASN A 360 3.59 -9.03 2.85
CA ASN A 360 4.50 -8.19 3.64
C ASN A 360 4.35 -6.69 3.39
N ASP A 361 3.19 -6.22 2.92
CA ASP A 361 2.88 -4.80 2.84
C ASP A 361 2.39 -4.29 4.21
N ILE A 362 2.96 -3.19 4.70
CA ILE A 362 2.60 -2.62 5.99
C ILE A 362 1.69 -1.42 5.76
N PHE A 363 0.49 -1.45 6.33
CA PHE A 363 -0.49 -0.35 6.27
C PHE A 363 -0.75 0.24 7.64
N ILE A 364 -0.93 1.56 7.68
CA ILE A 364 -1.49 2.28 8.82
C ILE A 364 -2.67 3.11 8.35
N ALA A 365 -3.73 3.18 9.16
CA ALA A 365 -4.94 3.93 8.82
C ALA A 365 -5.56 4.62 10.04
N GLY A 366 -6.10 5.82 9.81
CA GLY A 366 -6.80 6.60 10.81
C GLY A 366 -5.91 7.12 11.93
N GLY A 367 -6.44 7.13 13.16
CA GLY A 367 -5.77 7.68 14.32
C GLY A 367 -6.12 9.13 14.57
N TYR A 368 -5.30 9.84 15.34
CA TYR A 368 -5.46 11.27 15.59
C TYR A 368 -4.11 11.99 15.61
N ARG A 369 -4.13 13.31 15.35
CA ARG A 369 -2.95 14.18 15.47
C ARG A 369 -2.94 14.79 16.87
N PRO A 370 -1.83 14.70 17.62
CA PRO A 370 -1.72 15.41 18.88
C PRO A 370 -1.71 16.91 18.62
N GLY A 371 -2.60 17.65 19.32
CA GLY A 371 -2.66 19.10 19.23
C GLY A 371 -1.38 19.77 19.73
N SER A 372 -1.11 20.97 19.25
CA SER A 372 0.06 21.80 19.64
C SER A 372 -0.05 22.36 21.08
N SER A 373 -1.21 22.31 21.70
CA SER A 373 -1.49 22.78 23.07
C SER A 373 -1.82 21.64 24.01
N GLU A 374 -1.19 21.61 25.17
CA GLU A 374 -1.39 20.60 26.23
C GLU A 374 -2.79 20.62 26.86
N THR A 375 -3.56 21.68 26.64
CA THR A 375 -4.86 21.93 27.27
C THR A 375 -6.07 21.62 26.37
N CYS A 376 -5.89 21.46 25.06
CA CYS A 376 -6.98 21.11 24.16
C CYS A 376 -7.03 19.60 23.90
N ILE A 377 -8.06 18.93 24.41
CA ILE A 377 -8.40 17.52 24.16
C ILE A 377 -9.12 17.41 22.78
N ASP A 378 -8.63 18.12 21.78
CA ASP A 378 -9.21 18.03 20.43
C ASP A 378 -8.55 16.88 19.68
N HIS A 379 -8.97 15.66 20.02
CA HIS A 379 -8.56 14.44 19.32
C HIS A 379 -9.41 14.26 18.07
N ARG A 380 -9.20 15.13 17.08
CA ARG A 380 -9.88 14.96 15.81
C ARG A 380 -9.41 13.66 15.15
N ALA A 381 -10.37 12.77 14.87
CA ALA A 381 -10.10 11.55 14.13
C ALA A 381 -9.64 11.86 12.70
N GLU A 382 -8.69 11.09 12.20
CA GLU A 382 -8.17 11.18 10.84
C GLU A 382 -8.69 10.01 9.99
N SER A 383 -8.74 10.23 8.68
CA SER A 383 -9.07 9.19 7.69
C SER A 383 -7.88 8.78 6.85
N ASP A 384 -6.70 9.37 7.07
CA ASP A 384 -5.49 9.13 6.30
C ASP A 384 -5.10 7.65 6.31
N VAL A 385 -4.59 7.17 5.16
CA VAL A 385 -4.08 5.81 4.99
C VAL A 385 -2.71 5.87 4.34
N TRP A 386 -1.77 5.10 4.88
CA TRP A 386 -0.40 5.06 4.42
C TRP A 386 0.08 3.63 4.28
N GLN A 387 0.81 3.37 3.21
CA GLN A 387 1.53 2.12 2.95
C GLN A 387 3.03 2.35 3.06
N TYR A 388 3.73 1.45 3.74
CA TYR A 388 5.17 1.52 3.87
C TYR A 388 5.89 0.98 2.65
N GLU A 389 6.83 1.75 2.11
CA GLU A 389 7.72 1.34 1.03
C GLU A 389 9.07 0.91 1.60
N HIS A 390 9.37 -0.38 1.50
CA HIS A 390 10.56 -0.99 2.11
C HIS A 390 11.87 -0.44 1.54
N ALA A 391 11.99 -0.31 0.21
CA ALA A 391 13.23 0.10 -0.45
C ALA A 391 13.66 1.53 -0.08
N GLY A 392 12.70 2.45 0.00
CA GLY A 392 12.96 3.86 0.33
C GLY A 392 12.86 4.18 1.82
N ASN A 393 12.50 3.21 2.68
CA ASN A 393 12.19 3.44 4.10
C ASN A 393 11.29 4.67 4.29
N ARG A 394 10.14 4.69 3.60
CA ARG A 394 9.21 5.83 3.57
C ARG A 394 7.76 5.38 3.52
N TRP A 395 6.84 6.28 3.87
CA TRP A 395 5.42 6.06 3.78
C TRP A 395 4.83 6.71 2.53
N LEU A 396 4.00 5.99 1.82
CA LEU A 396 3.25 6.44 0.64
C LEU A 396 1.78 6.64 1.02
N ALA A 397 1.22 7.79 0.65
CA ALA A 397 -0.20 8.06 0.86
C ALA A 397 -1.05 7.17 -0.05
N ARG A 398 -2.16 6.68 0.50
CA ARG A 398 -3.22 5.96 -0.21
C ARG A 398 -4.54 6.70 -0.06
N ALA A 399 -5.56 6.30 -0.83
CA ALA A 399 -6.88 6.91 -0.70
C ALA A 399 -7.36 6.87 0.76
N PRO A 400 -7.86 7.99 1.30
CA PRO A 400 -8.34 8.05 2.67
C PRO A 400 -9.64 7.25 2.85
N MET A 401 -9.87 6.74 4.07
CA MET A 401 -11.15 6.12 4.43
C MET A 401 -12.32 7.09 4.26
N LEU A 402 -13.51 6.57 4.02
CA LEU A 402 -14.74 7.36 3.93
C LEU A 402 -15.09 8.04 5.25
N ARG A 403 -14.79 7.38 6.38
CA ARG A 403 -15.02 7.90 7.72
C ARG A 403 -13.73 7.91 8.52
N ALA A 404 -13.42 9.07 9.11
CA ALA A 404 -12.32 9.21 10.07
C ALA A 404 -12.57 8.35 11.32
N ARG A 405 -11.50 7.71 11.86
CA ARG A 405 -11.61 6.79 13.00
C ARG A 405 -10.31 6.66 13.78
N ILE A 406 -10.43 6.55 15.09
CA ILE A 406 -9.32 6.33 16.02
C ILE A 406 -9.40 4.89 16.55
N GLY A 407 -8.27 4.18 16.60
CA GLY A 407 -8.20 2.85 17.19
C GLY A 407 -9.06 1.80 16.47
N CYS A 408 -9.22 1.92 15.15
CA CYS A 408 -9.83 0.87 14.33
C CYS A 408 -8.92 -0.34 14.24
N ARG A 409 -9.50 -1.50 13.90
CA ARG A 409 -8.71 -2.67 13.51
C ARG A 409 -8.67 -2.80 12.00
N LEU A 410 -7.46 -3.03 11.48
CA LEU A 410 -7.26 -3.38 10.09
C LEU A 410 -7.11 -4.89 9.96
N VAL A 411 -7.77 -5.48 8.98
CA VAL A 411 -7.69 -6.91 8.66
C VAL A 411 -7.56 -7.07 7.15
N HIS A 412 -6.68 -7.95 6.71
CA HIS A 412 -6.60 -8.37 5.31
C HIS A 412 -7.47 -9.62 5.13
N CYS A 413 -8.36 -9.60 4.15
CA CYS A 413 -9.24 -10.73 3.86
C CYS A 413 -9.67 -10.70 2.39
N CYS A 414 -9.64 -11.84 1.70
CA CYS A 414 -10.01 -11.95 0.28
C CYS A 414 -9.25 -10.94 -0.63
N GLY A 415 -7.96 -10.69 -0.38
CA GLY A 415 -7.15 -9.75 -1.17
C GLY A 415 -7.48 -8.26 -0.95
N LYS A 416 -8.29 -7.94 0.09
CA LYS A 416 -8.71 -6.56 0.41
C LYS A 416 -8.42 -6.22 1.86
N LEU A 417 -8.33 -4.92 2.17
CA LEU A 417 -8.18 -4.45 3.55
C LEU A 417 -9.53 -4.03 4.11
N TYR A 418 -9.80 -4.38 5.36
CA TYR A 418 -11.01 -4.01 6.07
C TYR A 418 -10.67 -3.16 7.28
N ALA A 419 -11.28 -1.98 7.40
CA ALA A 419 -11.19 -1.12 8.57
C ALA A 419 -12.47 -1.27 9.41
N LEU A 420 -12.34 -1.86 10.60
CA LEU A 420 -13.46 -2.20 11.46
C LEU A 420 -13.53 -1.23 12.66
N GLY A 421 -14.72 -0.70 12.91
CA GLY A 421 -15.05 0.04 14.12
C GLY A 421 -14.10 1.17 14.48
N GLY A 422 -13.68 1.22 15.73
CA GLY A 422 -12.93 2.33 16.30
C GLY A 422 -13.86 3.36 16.92
N ARG A 423 -13.38 4.61 17.08
CA ARG A 423 -14.15 5.70 17.66
C ARG A 423 -13.92 7.04 16.98
N VAL A 424 -14.85 7.95 17.19
CA VAL A 424 -14.74 9.37 16.85
C VAL A 424 -15.12 10.20 18.07
N TYR A 425 -14.67 11.45 18.09
CA TYR A 425 -15.16 12.46 19.03
C TYR A 425 -16.08 13.42 18.26
N GLU A 426 -17.36 13.45 18.62
CA GLU A 426 -18.37 14.32 18.02
C GLU A 426 -19.07 15.10 19.15
N GLY A 427 -18.97 16.44 19.13
CA GLY A 427 -19.39 17.29 20.24
C GLY A 427 -18.57 16.98 21.49
N ASP A 428 -19.23 16.88 22.64
CA ASP A 428 -18.60 16.55 23.92
C ASP A 428 -18.49 15.03 24.19
N GLY A 429 -18.86 14.20 23.18
CA GLY A 429 -19.01 12.75 23.34
C GLY A 429 -17.96 11.92 22.59
N ARG A 430 -17.59 10.80 23.23
CA ARG A 430 -16.80 9.72 22.63
C ARG A 430 -17.75 8.66 22.08
N ASN A 431 -17.76 8.45 20.77
CA ASN A 431 -18.69 7.58 20.10
C ASN A 431 -17.95 6.40 19.43
N ALA A 432 -18.28 5.18 19.85
CA ALA A 432 -17.82 3.97 19.19
C ALA A 432 -18.50 3.79 17.82
N LEU A 433 -17.79 3.22 16.87
CA LEU A 433 -18.26 3.01 15.51
C LEU A 433 -18.66 1.56 15.28
N LYS A 434 -19.75 1.35 14.53
CA LYS A 434 -20.11 0.05 13.95
C LYS A 434 -19.78 -0.05 12.46
N SER A 435 -19.39 1.06 11.83
CA SER A 435 -19.10 1.09 10.40
C SER A 435 -17.87 0.27 10.06
N VAL A 436 -17.95 -0.43 8.93
CA VAL A 436 -16.87 -1.20 8.32
C VAL A 436 -16.67 -0.69 6.92
N GLU A 437 -15.42 -0.49 6.54
CA GLU A 437 -15.02 -0.08 5.21
C GLU A 437 -14.03 -1.07 4.62
N CYS A 438 -14.15 -1.31 3.33
CA CYS A 438 -13.28 -2.19 2.56
C CYS A 438 -12.47 -1.38 1.57
N TYR A 439 -11.16 -1.55 1.57
CA TYR A 439 -10.23 -0.94 0.63
C TYR A 439 -9.90 -1.89 -0.50
N ASP A 440 -10.12 -1.44 -1.71
CA ASP A 440 -9.67 -2.10 -2.91
C ASP A 440 -8.38 -1.44 -3.40
N ALA A 441 -7.27 -2.18 -3.35
CA ALA A 441 -5.97 -1.67 -3.75
C ALA A 441 -5.90 -1.39 -5.27
N ARG A 442 -6.71 -2.09 -6.07
CA ARG A 442 -6.78 -1.90 -7.53
C ARG A 442 -7.34 -0.54 -7.88
N ASP A 443 -8.41 -0.17 -7.19
CA ASP A 443 -9.10 1.10 -7.43
C ASP A 443 -8.58 2.25 -6.57
N ASP A 444 -7.65 1.97 -5.65
CA ASP A 444 -7.18 2.88 -4.60
C ASP A 444 -8.38 3.62 -3.96
N ARG A 445 -9.40 2.87 -3.54
CA ARG A 445 -10.62 3.44 -2.98
C ARG A 445 -11.20 2.61 -1.84
N TRP A 446 -11.89 3.28 -0.94
CA TRP A 446 -12.67 2.67 0.12
C TRP A 446 -14.15 2.60 -0.26
N ILE A 447 -14.80 1.51 0.11
CA ILE A 447 -16.26 1.32 0.00
C ILE A 447 -16.82 0.91 1.36
N ALA A 448 -18.02 1.38 1.68
CA ALA A 448 -18.72 0.93 2.87
C ALA A 448 -19.31 -0.47 2.62
N VAL A 449 -19.17 -1.35 3.62
CA VAL A 449 -19.77 -2.69 3.63
C VAL A 449 -20.69 -2.83 4.85
N SER A 450 -21.37 -3.97 4.99
CA SER A 450 -22.30 -4.21 6.10
C SER A 450 -21.67 -3.91 7.45
N PRO A 451 -22.27 -3.00 8.26
CA PRO A 451 -21.72 -2.61 9.54
C PRO A 451 -21.79 -3.75 10.56
N MET A 452 -20.89 -3.73 11.53
CA MET A 452 -20.95 -4.64 12.68
C MET A 452 -22.32 -4.53 13.39
N PRO A 453 -22.83 -5.62 13.96
CA PRO A 453 -24.09 -5.61 14.71
C PRO A 453 -24.07 -4.62 15.88
N VAL A 454 -22.90 -4.45 16.52
CA VAL A 454 -22.69 -3.56 17.68
C VAL A 454 -21.52 -2.62 17.39
N ALA A 455 -21.63 -1.38 17.88
CA ALA A 455 -20.51 -0.43 17.81
C ALA A 455 -19.38 -0.85 18.76
N MET A 456 -18.15 -0.89 18.25
CA MET A 456 -17.00 -1.40 18.98
C MET A 456 -15.79 -0.49 18.88
N GLU A 457 -15.16 -0.28 20.05
CA GLU A 457 -13.81 0.25 20.16
C GLU A 457 -12.97 -0.70 21.03
N PHE A 458 -11.67 -0.74 20.84
CA PHE A 458 -10.78 -1.69 21.54
C PHE A 458 -11.13 -3.18 21.36
N HIS A 459 -11.82 -3.50 20.27
CA HIS A 459 -12.07 -4.87 19.88
C HIS A 459 -10.80 -5.49 19.27
N SER A 460 -10.77 -6.79 19.19
CA SER A 460 -9.77 -7.55 18.44
C SER A 460 -10.41 -8.18 17.21
N ALA A 461 -9.64 -8.30 16.16
CA ALA A 461 -10.09 -8.94 14.93
C ALA A 461 -8.95 -9.78 14.32
N VAL A 462 -9.30 -10.94 13.78
CA VAL A 462 -8.41 -11.85 13.05
C VAL A 462 -9.11 -12.37 11.81
N GLU A 463 -8.33 -12.76 10.81
CA GLU A 463 -8.82 -13.41 9.59
C GLU A 463 -8.53 -14.92 9.64
N TYR A 464 -9.45 -15.74 9.15
CA TYR A 464 -9.24 -17.16 8.90
C TYR A 464 -10.16 -17.66 7.79
N LYS A 465 -9.56 -18.30 6.78
CA LYS A 465 -10.27 -18.90 5.62
C LYS A 465 -11.30 -17.95 4.99
N ASP A 466 -10.84 -16.78 4.58
CA ASP A 466 -11.64 -15.73 3.94
C ASP A 466 -12.79 -15.18 4.81
N ARG A 467 -12.67 -15.25 6.13
CA ARG A 467 -13.66 -14.70 7.09
C ARG A 467 -12.97 -13.88 8.16
N ILE A 468 -13.65 -12.84 8.61
CA ILE A 468 -13.15 -11.96 9.67
C ILE A 468 -13.88 -12.25 10.97
N TYR A 469 -13.13 -12.53 12.01
CA TYR A 469 -13.62 -12.82 13.37
C TYR A 469 -13.35 -11.63 14.27
N VAL A 470 -14.40 -11.11 14.93
CA VAL A 470 -14.33 -9.91 15.78
C VAL A 470 -14.81 -10.24 17.18
N LEU A 471 -14.00 -9.88 18.16
CA LEU A 471 -14.22 -10.22 19.57
C LEU A 471 -14.13 -8.98 20.48
N GLN A 472 -15.12 -8.80 21.33
CA GLN A 472 -15.11 -7.82 22.43
C GLN A 472 -16.19 -8.13 23.46
N GLY A 473 -15.82 -8.23 24.73
CA GLY A 473 -16.78 -8.45 25.80
C GLY A 473 -17.55 -9.76 25.65
N GLU A 474 -18.86 -9.67 25.55
CA GLU A 474 -19.76 -10.80 25.31
C GLU A 474 -20.03 -11.04 23.82
N TYR A 475 -19.45 -10.22 22.94
CA TYR A 475 -19.69 -10.27 21.51
C TYR A 475 -18.59 -11.02 20.79
N PHE A 476 -19.00 -12.02 20.02
CA PHE A 476 -18.16 -12.72 19.09
C PHE A 476 -18.90 -12.86 17.77
N PHE A 477 -18.35 -12.23 16.72
CA PHE A 477 -18.95 -12.16 15.40
C PHE A 477 -18.01 -12.72 14.35
N CYS A 478 -18.62 -13.30 13.31
CA CYS A 478 -17.93 -13.69 12.08
C CYS A 478 -18.54 -12.95 10.89
N PHE A 479 -17.73 -12.27 10.12
CA PHE A 479 -18.09 -11.60 8.87
C PHE A 479 -17.68 -12.47 7.68
N ASP A 480 -18.61 -12.70 6.77
CA ASP A 480 -18.37 -13.35 5.47
C ASP A 480 -18.37 -12.25 4.40
N PRO A 481 -17.20 -11.84 3.88
CA PRO A 481 -17.10 -10.75 2.89
C PRO A 481 -17.80 -11.05 1.56
N ARG A 482 -17.90 -12.35 1.18
CA ARG A 482 -18.54 -12.74 -0.08
C ARG A 482 -20.04 -12.60 -0.04
N LYS A 483 -20.63 -12.70 1.18
CA LYS A 483 -22.07 -12.55 1.42
C LYS A 483 -22.44 -11.19 1.98
N ASP A 484 -21.45 -10.39 2.34
CA ASP A 484 -21.60 -9.12 3.09
C ASP A 484 -22.49 -9.30 4.33
N TYR A 485 -22.24 -10.35 5.12
CA TYR A 485 -23.12 -10.79 6.21
C TYR A 485 -22.36 -11.12 7.49
N TRP A 486 -22.94 -10.69 8.62
CA TRP A 486 -22.47 -10.97 9.99
C TRP A 486 -23.24 -12.10 10.63
N SER A 487 -22.55 -13.07 11.22
CA SER A 487 -23.10 -14.12 12.05
C SER A 487 -22.59 -14.02 13.49
N HIS A 488 -23.42 -14.45 14.44
CA HIS A 488 -23.04 -14.56 15.85
C HIS A 488 -22.41 -15.91 16.12
N LEU A 489 -21.35 -15.91 16.93
CA LEU A 489 -20.71 -17.13 17.44
C LEU A 489 -20.87 -17.22 18.97
N ALA A 490 -20.56 -18.37 19.53
CA ALA A 490 -20.58 -18.59 20.96
C ALA A 490 -19.61 -17.64 21.69
N PRO A 491 -20.07 -16.86 22.67
CA PRO A 491 -19.20 -15.93 23.39
C PRO A 491 -18.16 -16.68 24.22
N MET A 492 -17.08 -15.97 24.59
CA MET A 492 -16.08 -16.49 25.52
C MET A 492 -16.68 -16.73 26.91
N SER A 493 -16.08 -17.64 27.69
CA SER A 493 -16.58 -18.02 29.02
C SER A 493 -16.50 -16.87 30.00
N ILE A 494 -15.45 -16.05 29.91
CA ILE A 494 -15.23 -14.87 30.74
C ILE A 494 -15.29 -13.62 29.85
N PRO A 495 -16.44 -12.88 29.83
CA PRO A 495 -16.57 -11.67 29.03
C PRO A 495 -15.58 -10.57 29.45
N ARG A 496 -14.73 -10.14 28.52
CA ARG A 496 -13.70 -9.12 28.74
C ARG A 496 -13.42 -8.30 27.49
N SER A 497 -13.15 -7.03 27.65
CA SER A 497 -12.77 -6.09 26.59
C SER A 497 -11.26 -5.82 26.60
N GLN A 498 -10.76 -5.18 25.56
CA GLN A 498 -9.33 -4.82 25.45
C GLN A 498 -8.37 -6.02 25.52
N GLY A 499 -8.87 -7.24 25.32
CA GLY A 499 -8.05 -8.41 25.13
C GLY A 499 -7.42 -8.44 23.73
N LEU A 500 -6.48 -9.33 23.54
CA LEU A 500 -5.75 -9.49 22.30
C LEU A 500 -6.18 -10.79 21.63
N ALA A 501 -6.57 -10.74 20.35
CA ALA A 501 -6.79 -11.94 19.57
C ALA A 501 -5.56 -12.21 18.70
N ALA A 502 -5.15 -13.47 18.68
CA ALA A 502 -4.12 -13.98 17.78
C ALA A 502 -4.63 -15.28 17.16
N LEU A 503 -4.37 -15.46 15.86
CA LEU A 503 -4.66 -16.70 15.17
C LEU A 503 -3.37 -17.53 15.11
N HIS A 504 -3.47 -18.79 15.54
CA HIS A 504 -2.45 -19.80 15.32
C HIS A 504 -3.13 -21.06 14.81
N GLU A 505 -2.75 -21.50 13.62
CA GLU A 505 -3.38 -22.60 12.89
C GLU A 505 -4.91 -22.40 12.71
N ASN A 506 -5.75 -23.27 13.28
CA ASN A 506 -7.20 -23.20 13.27
C ASN A 506 -7.80 -22.71 14.60
N ARG A 507 -7.01 -22.02 15.44
CA ARG A 507 -7.39 -21.59 16.79
C ARG A 507 -7.21 -20.11 16.98
N ILE A 508 -8.23 -19.46 17.56
CA ILE A 508 -8.17 -18.05 17.97
C ILE A 508 -7.88 -17.99 19.46
N TYR A 509 -6.70 -17.50 19.81
CA TYR A 509 -6.29 -17.24 21.17
C TYR A 509 -6.78 -15.85 21.60
N TYR A 510 -7.57 -15.76 22.67
CA TYR A 510 -7.98 -14.50 23.25
C TYR A 510 -7.29 -14.30 24.59
N ILE A 511 -6.41 -13.31 24.66
CA ILE A 511 -5.38 -13.20 25.69
C ILE A 511 -5.64 -11.96 26.54
N GLY A 512 -5.75 -12.15 27.86
CA GLY A 512 -5.90 -11.10 28.84
C GLY A 512 -7.15 -10.25 28.61
N GLY A 513 -7.09 -8.98 29.01
CA GLY A 513 -8.15 -8.01 28.84
C GLY A 513 -8.62 -7.41 30.16
N VAL A 514 -9.78 -6.73 30.12
CA VAL A 514 -10.42 -6.05 31.24
C VAL A 514 -11.83 -6.59 31.41
N CYS A 515 -12.13 -7.14 32.59
CA CYS A 515 -13.45 -7.65 32.96
C CYS A 515 -14.43 -6.51 33.23
N ARG A 516 -15.74 -6.81 33.36
CA ARG A 516 -16.80 -5.83 33.69
C ARG A 516 -16.57 -5.06 35.01
N ASN A 517 -15.86 -5.65 35.96
CA ASN A 517 -15.46 -5.03 37.23
C ASN A 517 -14.24 -4.10 37.12
N HIS A 518 -13.82 -3.76 35.91
CA HIS A 518 -12.63 -2.97 35.59
C HIS A 518 -11.29 -3.59 36.03
N GLN A 519 -11.28 -4.87 36.43
CA GLN A 519 -10.06 -5.60 36.75
C GLN A 519 -9.43 -6.19 35.49
N ARG A 520 -8.12 -6.07 35.39
CA ARG A 520 -7.35 -6.76 34.36
C ARG A 520 -7.27 -8.24 34.71
N THR A 521 -7.40 -9.07 33.68
CA THR A 521 -7.18 -10.52 33.78
C THR A 521 -6.03 -10.94 32.87
N PHE A 522 -5.38 -12.00 33.26
CA PHE A 522 -4.31 -12.65 32.47
C PHE A 522 -4.74 -14.01 31.92
N THR A 523 -6.04 -14.28 31.96
CA THR A 523 -6.59 -15.53 31.44
C THR A 523 -6.43 -15.62 29.93
N VAL A 524 -6.19 -16.83 29.46
CA VAL A 524 -6.09 -17.18 28.05
C VAL A 524 -7.18 -18.18 27.73
N GLU A 525 -8.06 -17.81 26.79
CA GLU A 525 -9.07 -18.70 26.24
C GLU A 525 -8.83 -18.90 24.74
N VAL A 526 -9.10 -20.09 24.27
CA VAL A 526 -8.86 -20.48 22.86
C VAL A 526 -10.19 -20.96 22.28
N PHE A 527 -10.53 -20.39 21.14
CA PHE A 527 -11.65 -20.85 20.33
C PHE A 527 -11.13 -21.73 19.21
N ASP A 528 -11.56 -22.99 19.19
CA ASP A 528 -11.30 -23.92 18.12
C ASP A 528 -12.33 -23.70 17.00
N LEU A 529 -11.84 -23.31 15.83
CA LEU A 529 -12.67 -22.95 14.67
C LEU A 529 -13.32 -24.15 13.99
N GLU A 530 -12.79 -25.37 14.19
CA GLU A 530 -13.37 -26.61 13.66
C GLU A 530 -14.41 -27.17 14.62
N GLN A 531 -14.09 -27.18 15.92
CA GLN A 531 -15.00 -27.69 16.96
C GLN A 531 -16.06 -26.67 17.38
N ASN A 532 -15.89 -25.38 17.00
CA ASN A 532 -16.76 -24.27 17.36
C ASN A 532 -16.97 -24.16 18.89
N SER A 533 -15.90 -24.32 19.66
CA SER A 533 -15.93 -24.36 21.12
C SER A 533 -14.78 -23.64 21.77
N TRP A 534 -15.03 -23.07 22.97
CA TRP A 534 -14.02 -22.43 23.80
C TRP A 534 -13.37 -23.41 24.78
N SER A 535 -12.07 -23.27 24.98
CA SER A 535 -11.28 -23.96 26.03
C SER A 535 -10.34 -22.98 26.70
N GLN A 536 -10.06 -23.21 27.98
CA GLN A 536 -9.08 -22.41 28.73
C GLN A 536 -7.68 -23.00 28.54
N ARG A 537 -6.68 -22.12 28.50
CA ARG A 537 -5.25 -22.43 28.46
C ARG A 537 -4.55 -21.83 29.68
N GLN A 538 -3.25 -22.12 29.79
CA GLN A 538 -2.42 -21.57 30.87
C GLN A 538 -2.48 -20.04 30.90
N ASP A 539 -2.77 -19.48 32.04
CA ASP A 539 -2.79 -18.03 32.25
C ASP A 539 -1.39 -17.43 32.07
N LEU A 540 -1.35 -16.13 31.75
CA LEU A 540 -0.07 -15.43 31.60
C LEU A 540 0.71 -15.40 32.91
N PRO A 541 2.05 -15.53 32.89
CA PRO A 541 2.89 -15.64 34.08
C PRO A 541 3.16 -14.26 34.75
N PHE A 542 2.11 -13.46 34.98
CA PHE A 542 2.23 -12.13 35.56
C PHE A 542 1.42 -12.01 36.84
N GLU A 543 2.01 -11.33 37.82
CA GLU A 543 1.28 -10.95 39.03
C GLU A 543 0.28 -9.83 38.72
N GLN A 544 -0.91 -9.87 39.33
CA GLN A 544 -1.95 -8.85 39.13
C GLN A 544 -1.48 -7.43 39.50
N ALA A 545 -0.56 -7.31 40.45
CA ALA A 545 0.03 -6.03 40.85
C ALA A 545 0.92 -5.39 39.76
N ALA A 546 1.49 -6.17 38.85
CA ALA A 546 2.41 -5.67 37.84
C ALA A 546 1.71 -4.93 36.68
N SER A 547 0.44 -5.22 36.43
CA SER A 547 -0.40 -4.61 35.37
C SER A 547 0.37 -4.28 34.06
N PRO A 548 1.10 -5.22 33.45
CA PRO A 548 1.89 -4.94 32.28
C PRO A 548 0.99 -4.61 31.07
N TYR A 549 1.52 -3.85 30.11
CA TYR A 549 0.91 -3.68 28.80
C TYR A 549 1.44 -4.78 27.88
N ILE A 550 0.56 -5.50 27.23
CA ILE A 550 0.89 -6.64 26.38
C ILE A 550 0.39 -6.44 24.96
N LYS A 551 1.12 -7.00 23.99
CA LYS A 551 0.70 -7.15 22.59
C LYS A 551 1.02 -8.56 22.14
N ALA A 552 0.06 -9.19 21.43
CA ALA A 552 0.21 -10.52 20.87
C ALA A 552 0.61 -10.45 19.40
N MET A 553 1.47 -11.34 18.95
CA MET A 553 1.93 -11.42 17.56
C MET A 553 2.40 -12.83 17.22
N MET A 554 2.37 -13.16 15.94
CA MET A 554 3.03 -14.34 15.41
C MET A 554 4.45 -13.98 14.98
N LEU A 555 5.45 -14.75 15.42
CA LEU A 555 6.85 -14.57 15.07
C LEU A 555 7.50 -15.96 14.90
N GLY A 556 8.11 -16.20 13.74
CA GLY A 556 8.70 -17.50 13.43
C GLY A 556 7.71 -18.66 13.50
N GLY A 557 6.42 -18.43 13.21
CA GLY A 557 5.38 -19.44 13.31
C GLY A 557 4.83 -19.71 14.72
N HIS A 558 5.38 -19.05 15.76
CA HIS A 558 4.96 -19.24 17.15
C HIS A 558 4.24 -18.00 17.70
N LEU A 559 3.32 -18.22 18.64
CA LEU A 559 2.63 -17.15 19.35
C LEU A 559 3.56 -16.48 20.36
N HIS A 560 3.74 -15.16 20.23
CA HIS A 560 4.57 -14.36 21.12
C HIS A 560 3.79 -13.23 21.76
N LEU A 561 4.24 -12.83 22.95
CA LEU A 561 3.75 -11.63 23.63
C LEU A 561 4.89 -10.64 23.83
N PHE A 562 4.69 -9.44 23.33
CA PHE A 562 5.53 -8.31 23.70
C PHE A 562 4.96 -7.67 24.97
N VAL A 563 5.74 -7.64 26.03
CA VAL A 563 5.33 -7.24 27.37
C VAL A 563 6.12 -6.03 27.79
N ARG A 564 5.42 -4.93 28.09
CA ARG A 564 5.99 -3.74 28.70
C ARG A 564 5.58 -3.67 30.18
N ALA A 565 6.54 -3.93 31.05
CA ALA A 565 6.37 -3.83 32.49
C ALA A 565 6.97 -2.53 33.03
N THR A 566 6.34 -1.97 34.07
CA THR A 566 6.89 -0.85 34.84
C THR A 566 7.25 -1.37 36.21
N GLN A 567 8.54 -1.30 36.57
CA GLN A 567 9.02 -1.62 37.91
C GLN A 567 9.21 -0.32 38.69
N VAL A 568 8.70 -0.29 39.91
CA VAL A 568 8.94 0.80 40.85
C VAL A 568 9.89 0.28 41.92
N THR A 569 11.09 0.84 41.99
CA THR A 569 12.05 0.56 43.07
C THR A 569 12.05 1.73 44.04
N VAL A 570 12.07 1.44 45.33
CA VAL A 570 12.15 2.45 46.38
C VAL A 570 13.53 2.35 47.02
N GLU A 571 14.41 3.32 46.73
CA GLU A 571 15.72 3.44 47.32
C GLU A 571 15.79 4.77 48.10
N GLU A 572 16.12 4.71 49.40
CA GLU A 572 16.31 5.89 50.24
C GLU A 572 15.17 6.93 50.16
N HIS A 573 13.89 6.48 50.18
CA HIS A 573 12.70 7.29 50.01
C HIS A 573 12.51 7.93 48.61
N VAL A 574 13.29 7.55 47.61
CA VAL A 574 13.13 7.99 46.22
C VAL A 574 12.48 6.85 45.41
N PHE A 575 11.31 7.17 44.82
CA PHE A 575 10.67 6.25 43.89
C PHE A 575 11.36 6.34 42.52
N ARG A 576 12.02 5.26 42.12
CA ARG A 576 12.55 5.12 40.76
C ARG A 576 11.64 4.20 39.96
N THR A 577 11.21 4.65 38.80
CA THR A 577 10.47 3.87 37.83
C THR A 577 11.38 3.45 36.70
N SER A 578 11.53 2.15 36.51
CA SER A 578 12.18 1.58 35.33
C SER A 578 11.15 0.86 34.45
N ARG A 579 11.31 0.94 33.15
CA ARG A 579 10.45 0.24 32.17
C ARG A 579 11.26 -0.83 31.50
N LYS A 580 10.76 -2.06 31.56
CA LYS A 580 11.35 -3.22 30.91
C LYS A 580 10.40 -3.75 29.85
N ASN A 581 10.96 -4.06 28.68
CA ASN A 581 10.23 -4.71 27.62
C ASN A 581 10.80 -6.13 27.47
N SER A 582 9.91 -7.10 27.41
CA SER A 582 10.27 -8.51 27.32
C SER A 582 9.43 -9.19 26.24
N LEU A 583 9.99 -10.20 25.60
CA LEU A 583 9.29 -11.07 24.67
C LEU A 583 9.09 -12.43 25.32
N TYR A 584 7.87 -12.92 25.35
CA TYR A 584 7.50 -14.25 25.81
C TYR A 584 7.01 -15.06 24.61
N GLN A 585 7.35 -16.34 24.61
CA GLN A 585 6.87 -17.32 23.62
C GLN A 585 5.93 -18.30 24.31
N TYR A 586 4.87 -18.66 23.62
CA TYR A 586 3.95 -19.71 24.04
C TYR A 586 4.40 -21.03 23.43
N ASP A 587 4.50 -22.05 24.30
CA ASP A 587 4.69 -23.43 23.91
C ASP A 587 3.34 -24.14 23.98
N GLU A 588 2.88 -24.64 22.84
CA GLU A 588 1.57 -25.26 22.72
C GLU A 588 1.57 -26.70 23.26
N GLU A 589 2.71 -27.41 23.19
CA GLU A 589 2.82 -28.80 23.66
C GLU A 589 2.79 -28.84 25.20
N ASP A 590 3.53 -27.95 25.84
CA ASP A 590 3.61 -27.86 27.30
C ASP A 590 2.57 -26.92 27.93
N ASP A 591 1.73 -26.26 27.10
CA ASP A 591 0.78 -25.21 27.52
C ASP A 591 1.43 -24.20 28.47
N SER A 592 2.57 -23.63 28.08
CA SER A 592 3.39 -22.79 28.96
C SER A 592 3.95 -21.54 28.26
N TRP A 593 4.23 -20.51 29.08
CA TRP A 593 4.84 -19.26 28.63
C TRP A 593 6.27 -19.16 29.10
N SER A 594 7.21 -18.98 28.18
CA SER A 594 8.63 -18.78 28.49
C SER A 594 9.12 -17.40 28.02
N LYS A 595 10.00 -16.78 28.81
CA LYS A 595 10.63 -15.51 28.45
C LYS A 595 11.82 -15.77 27.53
N VAL A 596 11.75 -15.30 26.30
CA VAL A 596 12.79 -15.53 25.27
C VAL A 596 13.74 -14.35 25.06
N TYR A 597 13.28 -13.11 25.37
CA TYR A 597 14.10 -11.91 25.17
C TYR A 597 13.75 -10.80 26.16
N GLU A 598 14.74 -9.99 26.54
CA GLU A 598 14.55 -8.77 27.34
C GLU A 598 15.35 -7.63 26.71
N THR A 599 14.70 -6.49 26.46
CA THR A 599 15.39 -5.32 25.91
C THR A 599 16.21 -4.61 26.99
N PRO A 600 17.40 -4.09 26.65
CA PRO A 600 18.15 -3.21 27.55
C PRO A 600 17.31 -1.98 27.99
N GLU A 601 17.46 -1.57 29.26
CA GLU A 601 16.58 -0.59 29.94
C GLU A 601 16.38 0.77 29.24
N ARG A 602 17.25 1.17 28.34
CA ARG A 602 17.25 2.53 27.77
C ARG A 602 16.88 2.61 26.29
N LEU A 603 16.62 1.48 25.63
CA LEU A 603 16.44 1.46 24.18
C LEU A 603 15.06 1.94 23.73
N TRP A 604 14.00 1.77 24.56
CA TRP A 604 12.63 1.91 24.11
C TRP A 604 11.74 2.49 25.21
N ASP A 605 11.39 3.77 25.07
CA ASP A 605 10.36 4.38 25.91
C ASP A 605 9.01 4.33 25.18
N LEU A 606 8.37 3.17 25.18
CA LEU A 606 7.07 2.94 24.56
C LEU A 606 5.95 3.60 25.37
N GLY A 607 5.03 4.26 24.69
CA GLY A 607 3.82 4.86 25.27
C GLY A 607 2.84 3.82 25.85
N ARG A 608 1.71 4.28 26.39
CA ARG A 608 0.67 3.37 26.91
C ARG A 608 -0.11 2.66 25.81
N HIS A 609 -0.18 3.26 24.63
CA HIS A 609 -0.95 2.79 23.48
C HIS A 609 -0.06 2.30 22.34
N PHE A 610 1.14 1.78 22.70
CA PHE A 610 2.01 1.20 21.70
C PHE A 610 1.33 0.03 20.98
N GLU A 611 1.66 -0.15 19.72
CA GLU A 611 1.26 -1.32 18.93
C GLU A 611 2.51 -2.05 18.42
N CYS A 612 2.42 -3.37 18.35
CA CYS A 612 3.49 -4.22 17.80
C CYS A 612 2.94 -5.05 16.66
N VAL A 613 3.72 -5.13 15.59
CA VAL A 613 3.47 -6.02 14.46
C VAL A 613 4.78 -6.68 14.05
N VAL A 614 4.68 -7.81 13.37
CA VAL A 614 5.82 -8.51 12.78
C VAL A 614 5.79 -8.34 11.27
N ALA A 615 6.93 -7.99 10.69
CA ALA A 615 7.11 -7.92 9.24
C ALA A 615 8.52 -8.35 8.86
N LYS A 616 8.70 -8.86 7.64
CA LYS A 616 10.02 -9.08 7.04
C LYS A 616 10.57 -7.73 6.59
N LEU A 617 11.64 -7.28 7.22
CA LEU A 617 12.32 -6.03 6.89
C LEU A 617 13.73 -6.31 6.36
N TYR A 618 14.24 -5.38 5.59
CA TYR A 618 15.56 -5.46 4.98
C TYR A 618 16.54 -4.57 5.74
N PRO A 619 17.45 -5.14 6.56
CA PRO A 619 18.37 -4.38 7.42
C PRO A 619 19.18 -3.31 6.69
N GLN A 620 19.52 -3.56 5.41
CA GLN A 620 20.26 -2.63 4.58
C GLN A 620 19.48 -1.36 4.20
N CYS A 621 18.13 -1.44 4.18
CA CYS A 621 17.25 -0.29 3.92
C CYS A 621 16.94 0.50 5.19
N LEU A 622 17.28 -0.01 6.37
CA LEU A 622 16.97 0.60 7.67
C LEU A 622 18.17 1.32 8.28
N GLN A 623 17.90 2.30 9.13
CA GLN A 623 18.93 2.93 9.93
C GLN A 623 19.25 2.05 11.16
N LYS A 624 20.52 1.73 11.37
CA LYS A 624 20.95 1.03 12.60
C LYS A 624 20.81 1.97 13.81
N VAL A 625 20.39 1.41 14.93
CA VAL A 625 20.53 2.03 16.25
C VAL A 625 21.86 1.57 16.80
N LEU A 626 22.77 2.51 17.05
CA LEU A 626 24.05 2.22 17.71
C LEU A 626 23.83 1.85 19.16
#